data_cb835bc88383fa1bcfcf1fde89f4e520
#
_entry.id   cb835bc88383fa1bcfcf1fde89f4e520
#
_cell.length_a   1.000
_cell.length_b   1.000
_cell.length_c   1.000
_cell.angle_alpha   90.00
_cell.angle_beta   90.00
_cell.angle_gamma   90.00
#
_symmetry.space_group_name_H-M   'P 1'
#
loop_
_entity.id
_entity.type
_entity.pdbx_description
1 polymer ?
#
loop_
_entity_poly.entity_id
_entity_poly.type
_entity_poly.pdbx_seq_one_letter_code
_entity_poly.pdbx_strand_id
1 'polypeptide(L)'
;MSEPSDLELVFLSRQGNKTAFGQLMLRYQPMVQRLATRAIGNRDLAQELVQDAMLQAYLSLEKLNDPTRFKSWFYGIVLNICRNKLRRRKVICFSLEAIVGNFIDEPPSIAGSSPDP
;
A
#
# COMPACT_ATOMS: atom_id res chain seq x y z
N MET A 1 -6.03 -28.96 -15.29
CA MET A 1 -5.77 -28.61 -13.96
C MET A 1 -6.02 -27.21 -13.70
N SER A 2 -6.71 -26.95 -12.68
CA SER A 2 -7.01 -25.56 -12.36
C SER A 2 -5.92 -25.01 -11.49
N GLU A 3 -5.80 -23.73 -11.49
CA GLU A 3 -4.85 -23.07 -10.64
C GLU A 3 -5.32 -23.12 -9.21
N PRO A 4 -4.42 -23.09 -8.27
CA PRO A 4 -4.82 -23.06 -6.87
C PRO A 4 -5.62 -21.80 -6.57
N SER A 5 -6.53 -21.92 -5.65
CA SER A 5 -7.32 -20.77 -5.25
C SER A 5 -6.50 -19.86 -4.35
N ASP A 6 -6.98 -18.65 -4.18
CA ASP A 6 -6.31 -17.73 -3.24
C ASP A 6 -6.24 -18.36 -1.87
N LEU A 7 -7.31 -19.01 -1.44
CA LEU A 7 -7.35 -19.61 -0.13
C LEU A 7 -6.25 -20.67 0.03
N GLU A 8 -6.08 -21.48 -0.99
CA GLU A 8 -5.03 -22.49 -0.96
C GLU A 8 -3.66 -21.85 -0.90
N LEU A 9 -3.45 -20.80 -1.69
CA LEU A 9 -2.16 -20.14 -1.69
C LEU A 9 -1.88 -19.44 -0.37
N VAL A 10 -2.89 -18.86 0.23
CA VAL A 10 -2.73 -18.22 1.53
C VAL A 10 -2.36 -19.26 2.59
N PHE A 11 -3.07 -20.40 2.55
CA PHE A 11 -2.79 -21.46 3.51
C PHE A 11 -1.35 -21.95 3.39
N LEU A 12 -0.91 -22.21 2.16
CA LEU A 12 0.45 -22.68 1.94
C LEU A 12 1.48 -21.60 2.32
N SER A 13 1.17 -20.37 2.01
CA SER A 13 2.08 -19.28 2.35
C SER A 13 2.26 -19.17 3.86
N ARG A 14 1.19 -19.36 4.60
CA ARG A 14 1.26 -19.29 6.05
C ARG A 14 2.07 -20.42 6.64
N GLN A 15 2.22 -21.50 5.88
CA GLN A 15 3.05 -22.61 6.32
C GLN A 15 4.50 -22.43 5.90
N GLY A 16 4.84 -21.32 5.31
CA GLY A 16 6.21 -21.06 4.92
C GLY A 16 6.54 -21.32 3.48
N ASN A 17 5.53 -21.60 2.65
CA ASN A 17 5.77 -21.87 1.24
C ASN A 17 5.93 -20.56 0.50
N LYS A 18 7.17 -20.18 0.23
CA LYS A 18 7.45 -18.91 -0.40
C LYS A 18 7.00 -18.87 -1.84
N THR A 19 7.03 -19.99 -2.52
CA THR A 19 6.57 -20.07 -3.91
C THR A 19 5.08 -19.74 -3.98
N ALA A 20 4.31 -20.25 -3.03
CA ALA A 20 2.89 -19.97 -3.00
C ALA A 20 2.64 -18.51 -2.78
N PHE A 21 3.41 -17.87 -1.91
CA PHE A 21 3.26 -16.45 -1.68
C PHE A 21 3.61 -15.65 -2.94
N GLY A 22 4.66 -16.07 -3.64
CA GLY A 22 5.02 -15.43 -4.90
C GLY A 22 3.92 -15.50 -5.92
N GLN A 23 3.26 -16.64 -6.03
CA GLN A 23 2.13 -16.79 -6.95
C GLN A 23 0.99 -15.87 -6.56
N LEU A 24 0.74 -15.77 -5.26
CA LEU A 24 -0.31 -14.91 -4.76
C LEU A 24 -0.01 -13.44 -5.13
N MET A 25 1.23 -13.02 -4.94
CA MET A 25 1.62 -11.66 -5.27
C MET A 25 1.49 -11.40 -6.77
N LEU A 26 1.89 -12.36 -7.59
CA LEU A 26 1.75 -12.19 -9.03
C LEU A 26 0.30 -12.01 -9.46
N ARG A 27 -0.61 -12.63 -8.76
CA ARG A 27 -2.02 -12.50 -9.08
C ARG A 27 -2.52 -11.09 -8.84
N TYR A 28 -2.06 -10.48 -7.76
CA TYR A 28 -2.59 -9.20 -7.34
C TYR A 28 -1.75 -8.01 -7.76
N GLN A 29 -0.50 -8.25 -8.14
CA GLN A 29 0.40 -7.14 -8.43
C GLN A 29 -0.13 -6.17 -9.49
N PRO A 30 -0.67 -6.63 -10.62
CA PRO A 30 -1.15 -5.67 -11.62
C PRO A 30 -2.26 -4.76 -11.07
N MET A 31 -3.14 -5.32 -10.28
CA MET A 31 -4.25 -4.55 -9.76
C MET A 31 -3.80 -3.57 -8.70
N VAL A 32 -2.96 -4.01 -7.78
CA VAL A 32 -2.51 -3.11 -6.74
C VAL A 32 -1.54 -2.06 -7.29
N GLN A 33 -0.82 -2.39 -8.37
CA GLN A 33 0.03 -1.42 -9.03
C GLN A 33 -0.81 -0.28 -9.62
N ARG A 34 -1.92 -0.62 -10.26
CA ARG A 34 -2.80 0.40 -10.80
C ARG A 34 -3.43 1.22 -9.69
N LEU A 35 -3.82 0.56 -8.61
CA LEU A 35 -4.41 1.24 -7.48
C LEU A 35 -3.42 2.24 -6.88
N ALA A 36 -2.20 1.80 -6.66
CA ALA A 36 -1.17 2.65 -6.07
C ALA A 36 -0.80 3.80 -7.01
N THR A 37 -0.70 3.53 -8.31
CA THR A 37 -0.36 4.57 -9.26
C THR A 37 -1.42 5.65 -9.27
N ARG A 38 -2.69 5.23 -9.20
CA ARG A 38 -3.77 6.20 -9.17
C ARG A 38 -3.75 7.02 -7.89
N ALA A 39 -3.45 6.37 -6.77
CA ALA A 39 -3.44 7.06 -5.50
C ALA A 39 -2.28 8.04 -5.37
N ILE A 40 -1.12 7.64 -5.87
CA ILE A 40 0.10 8.42 -5.70
C ILE A 40 0.31 9.41 -6.84
N GLY A 41 -0.11 9.04 -8.04
CA GLY A 41 0.08 9.90 -9.19
C GLY A 41 1.46 9.80 -9.81
N ASN A 42 2.26 8.83 -9.40
CA ASN A 42 3.61 8.66 -9.91
C ASN A 42 3.87 7.16 -9.99
N ARG A 43 4.09 6.66 -11.19
CA ARG A 43 4.19 5.23 -11.39
C ARG A 43 5.41 4.61 -10.71
N ASP A 44 6.55 5.28 -10.79
CA ASP A 44 7.77 4.73 -10.21
C ASP A 44 7.68 4.68 -8.70
N LEU A 45 7.16 5.73 -8.10
CA LEU A 45 6.99 5.73 -6.67
C LEU A 45 5.96 4.71 -6.25
N ALA A 46 4.87 4.59 -7.01
CA ALA A 46 3.86 3.59 -6.70
C ALA A 46 4.45 2.19 -6.73
N GLN A 47 5.35 1.93 -7.66
CA GLN A 47 5.98 0.62 -7.75
C GLN A 47 6.79 0.33 -6.50
N GLU A 48 7.52 1.31 -5.99
CA GLU A 48 8.25 1.13 -4.74
C GLU A 48 7.31 0.83 -3.59
N LEU A 49 6.21 1.55 -3.53
CA LEU A 49 5.27 1.37 -2.43
C LEU A 49 4.58 0.01 -2.51
N VAL A 50 4.33 -0.48 -3.71
CA VAL A 50 3.76 -1.81 -3.87
C VAL A 50 4.75 -2.86 -3.39
N GLN A 51 6.03 -2.68 -3.68
CA GLN A 51 7.04 -3.60 -3.19
C GLN A 51 7.07 -3.61 -1.66
N ASP A 52 6.99 -2.43 -1.06
CA ASP A 52 6.93 -2.33 0.39
C ASP A 52 5.70 -3.04 0.93
N ALA A 53 4.58 -2.89 0.25
CA ALA A 53 3.34 -3.52 0.69
C ALA A 53 3.44 -5.04 0.60
N MET A 54 4.08 -5.55 -0.45
CA MET A 54 4.24 -6.98 -0.60
C MET A 54 5.11 -7.55 0.52
N LEU A 55 6.16 -6.83 0.87
CA LEU A 55 7.01 -7.27 1.96
C LEU A 55 6.25 -7.21 3.29
N GLN A 56 5.51 -6.15 3.50
CA GLN A 56 4.73 -6.04 4.72
C GLN A 56 3.69 -7.15 4.82
N ALA A 57 3.06 -7.48 3.69
CA ALA A 57 2.09 -8.55 3.68
C ALA A 57 2.75 -9.87 4.06
N TYR A 58 3.94 -10.12 3.52
CA TYR A 58 4.64 -11.34 3.83
C TYR A 58 4.96 -11.43 5.32
N LEU A 59 5.45 -10.35 5.88
CA LEU A 59 5.85 -10.33 7.29
C LEU A 59 4.66 -10.34 8.24
N SER A 60 3.49 -9.95 7.77
CA SER A 60 2.31 -9.87 8.63
C SER A 60 1.28 -10.94 8.33
N LEU A 61 1.62 -11.89 7.48
CA LEU A 61 0.62 -12.82 6.99
C LEU A 61 -0.05 -13.61 8.10
N GLU A 62 0.68 -13.91 9.14
CA GLU A 62 0.09 -14.66 10.24
C GLU A 62 -0.94 -13.85 10.99
N LYS A 63 -0.97 -12.54 10.80
CA LYS A 63 -1.96 -11.71 11.46
C LYS A 63 -3.28 -11.68 10.71
N LEU A 64 -3.31 -12.26 9.53
CA LEU A 64 -4.54 -12.35 8.78
C LEU A 64 -5.39 -13.47 9.40
N ASN A 65 -6.41 -13.08 10.14
CA ASN A 65 -7.22 -14.07 10.82
C ASN A 65 -8.09 -14.89 9.91
N ASP A 66 -8.62 -14.28 8.89
CA ASP A 66 -9.53 -14.97 8.00
C ASP A 66 -8.93 -15.00 6.59
N PRO A 67 -8.41 -16.14 6.16
CA PRO A 67 -7.76 -16.21 4.85
C PRO A 67 -8.67 -15.83 3.68
N THR A 68 -9.99 -15.94 3.85
CA THR A 68 -10.89 -15.56 2.76
C THR A 68 -10.89 -14.05 2.55
N ARG A 69 -10.32 -13.30 3.48
CA ARG A 69 -10.26 -11.85 3.35
C ARG A 69 -8.91 -11.35 2.88
N PHE A 70 -8.11 -12.23 2.29
CA PHE A 70 -6.77 -11.84 1.88
C PHE A 70 -6.79 -10.65 0.95
N LYS A 71 -7.70 -10.64 -0.03
CA LYS A 71 -7.72 -9.56 -1.02
C LYS A 71 -7.92 -8.20 -0.36
N SER A 72 -8.94 -8.09 0.45
CA SER A 72 -9.23 -6.79 1.08
C SER A 72 -8.14 -6.42 2.08
N TRP A 73 -7.60 -7.41 2.77
CA TRP A 73 -6.53 -7.18 3.72
C TRP A 73 -5.28 -6.63 3.02
N PHE A 74 -4.90 -7.25 1.90
CA PHE A 74 -3.74 -6.81 1.15
C PHE A 74 -3.97 -5.43 0.54
N TYR A 75 -5.15 -5.20 -0.02
CA TYR A 75 -5.48 -3.88 -0.57
C TYR A 75 -5.40 -2.82 0.53
N GLY A 76 -5.84 -3.16 1.73
CA GLY A 76 -5.73 -2.24 2.85
C GLY A 76 -4.30 -1.88 3.17
N ILE A 77 -3.40 -2.85 3.11
CA ILE A 77 -1.98 -2.59 3.34
C ILE A 77 -1.45 -1.62 2.30
N VAL A 78 -1.77 -1.87 1.02
CA VAL A 78 -1.30 -1.02 -0.06
C VAL A 78 -1.82 0.41 0.12
N LEU A 79 -3.10 0.55 0.38
CA LEU A 79 -3.68 1.88 0.55
C LEU A 79 -3.12 2.60 1.76
N ASN A 80 -2.89 1.88 2.82
CA ASN A 80 -2.35 2.49 4.01
C ASN A 80 -0.94 3.02 3.78
N ILE A 81 -0.13 2.25 3.07
CA ILE A 81 1.22 2.69 2.74
C ILE A 81 1.16 3.92 1.85
N CYS A 82 0.26 3.93 0.88
CA CYS A 82 0.12 5.08 -0.01
C CYS A 82 -0.33 6.31 0.76
N ARG A 83 -1.29 6.14 1.66
CA ARG A 83 -1.76 7.27 2.46
C ARG A 83 -0.67 7.84 3.34
N ASN A 84 0.11 6.96 3.94
CA ASN A 84 1.20 7.41 4.79
C ASN A 84 2.23 8.18 3.99
N LYS A 85 2.52 7.74 2.78
CA LYS A 85 3.46 8.43 1.93
C LYS A 85 2.94 9.82 1.55
N LEU A 86 1.68 9.90 1.18
CA LEU A 86 1.09 11.18 0.83
C LEU A 86 1.07 12.12 2.02
N ARG A 87 0.78 11.60 3.17
CA ARG A 87 0.75 12.42 4.37
C ARG A 87 2.11 12.98 4.68
N ARG A 88 3.16 12.18 4.56
CA ARG A 88 4.50 12.64 4.80
C ARG A 88 4.91 13.73 3.82
N ARG A 89 4.55 13.55 2.55
CA ARG A 89 4.88 14.54 1.55
C ARG A 89 4.20 15.87 1.84
N LYS A 90 2.95 15.81 2.25
CA LYS A 90 2.24 17.02 2.59
C LYS A 90 2.86 17.71 3.79
N VAL A 91 3.24 16.95 4.79
CA VAL A 91 3.87 17.51 5.96
C VAL A 91 5.17 18.17 5.61
N ILE A 92 5.97 17.54 4.76
CA ILE A 92 7.25 18.10 4.35
C ILE A 92 7.02 19.39 3.58
N CYS A 93 6.09 19.40 2.64
CA CYS A 93 5.81 20.59 1.88
C CYS A 93 5.34 21.73 2.77
N PHE A 94 4.48 21.39 3.70
CA PHE A 94 3.98 22.40 4.61
C PHE A 94 5.11 22.99 5.45
N SER A 95 5.99 22.14 5.92
CA SER A 95 7.12 22.59 6.70
C SER A 95 8.04 23.50 5.89
N LEU A 96 8.28 23.13 4.65
CA LEU A 96 9.12 23.95 3.80
C LEU A 96 8.48 25.30 3.53
N GLU A 97 7.20 25.33 3.30
CA GLU A 97 6.50 26.56 3.09
C GLU A 97 6.58 27.44 4.32
N ALA A 98 6.47 26.86 5.48
CA ALA A 98 6.57 27.61 6.69
C ALA A 98 7.96 28.23 6.86
N ILE A 99 8.97 27.49 6.45
CA ILE A 99 10.33 27.99 6.54
C ILE A 99 10.58 29.10 5.54
N VAL A 100 10.19 28.86 4.32
CA VAL A 100 10.38 29.81 3.29
C VAL A 100 9.55 31.00 3.51
N GLY A 101 8.75 30.86 4.27
CA GLY A 101 8.27 31.90 4.42
C GLY A 101 7.09 32.41 4.36
N ASN A 102 6.71 32.86 4.86
CA ASN A 102 5.75 33.72 4.86
C ASN A 102 5.43 34.28 3.56
N PHE A 103 6.02 33.81 2.53
CA PHE A 103 5.70 34.26 1.25
C PHE A 103 4.42 33.69 0.78
N ILE A 104 3.94 32.65 1.43
CA ILE A 104 2.76 32.01 0.97
C ILE A 104 1.63 32.63 1.66
N ASP A 105 0.75 33.20 0.91
CA ASP A 105 -0.33 33.88 1.48
C ASP A 105 -1.32 33.02 2.08
N GLU A 106 -1.61 31.93 1.55
CA GLU A 106 -2.62 31.13 2.12
C GLU A 106 -2.07 29.81 2.47
N PRO A 107 -2.52 29.24 3.52
CA PRO A 107 -2.02 27.97 3.94
C PRO A 107 -2.40 26.88 2.99
N PRO A 108 -1.59 25.91 2.86
CA PRO A 108 -1.94 24.77 2.06
C PRO A 108 -3.16 24.12 2.63
N SER A 109 -3.88 23.47 1.77
CA SER A 109 -5.09 22.87 2.25
C SER A 109 -4.86 21.52 2.80
N ILE A 110 -3.88 21.37 3.59
CA ILE A 110 -3.63 20.11 4.21
C ILE A 110 -4.75 19.72 5.11
N ALA A 111 -5.30 20.69 5.76
CA ALA A 111 -6.37 20.40 6.65
C ALA A 111 -7.50 19.75 5.93
N GLY A 112 -7.74 20.17 4.77
CA GLY A 112 -8.85 19.60 4.05
C GLY A 112 -8.61 18.20 3.63
N SER A 113 -7.39 17.80 3.62
CA SER A 113 -7.14 16.50 3.15
C SER A 113 -6.93 15.53 4.23
N SER A 114 -7.35 15.75 5.31
CA SER A 114 -7.12 14.97 6.32
C SER A 114 -7.33 13.65 6.22
N PRO A 115 -7.05 12.97 6.50
CA PRO A 115 -7.23 11.82 6.29
C PRO A 115 -7.56 10.97 7.20
N ASP A 116 -7.69 10.51 7.39
CA ASP A 116 -7.88 9.82 7.96
C ASP A 116 -7.70 9.09 8.45
N PRO A 117 -7.95 8.56 8.68
CA PRO A 117 -7.99 7.87 9.46
C PRO A 117 -7.50 7.01 9.73
#